data_5501206357fe60064ccd0dd4c07a9a2b
#
_entry.id   5501206357fe60064ccd0dd4c07a9a2b
#
_cell.length_a   1.000
_cell.length_b   1.000
_cell.length_c   1.000
_cell.angle_alpha   90.00
_cell.angle_beta   90.00
_cell.angle_gamma   90.00
#
_symmetry.space_group_name_H-M   'P 1'
#
loop_
_entity.id
_entity.type
_entity.pdbx_description
1 polymer ?
#
loop_
_entity_poly.entity_id
_entity_poly.type
_entity_poly.pdbx_seq_one_letter_code
_entity_poly.pdbx_strand_id
1 'polypeptide(L)'
;MKRGAFALTSAAALASAPWRAARVSAAEAGIVIGTLPPGPLDGITDVAGVEVGQVTKIEGAAGPLVPGVGPVRTGATFVLPNKDIWTQRVAAATWDLNGNGELSGAHWVDEAGFLEVPVALTNTLNVARVDDGVIDWLISRWPGIGIEDDVPLPVVAECDDQGINDIQGRHVSPHDVVTALNAAAPGQFPRGNVGAGTGMRAFAFKGGIGSASRRTSADPKADTVGVLVNANTGGRAELRIDGVPIGRLLEHEYLPIYPKRSAAYTAHGRAADGSIIVVIATDAPLESRQLRELCKRAALGLGRVGLTSHVSSGDLLIAFSTTRLYPREGPPNTPPAVYDEDQLDALFSATAEAAEAAVVDALLSARTLSGARGITYYGLPAERVRQYLNERPWRPQRG
;
A
#
# COMPACT_ATOMS: atom_id res chain seq x y z
N MET A 1 51.47 2.74 -43.99
CA MET A 1 50.24 3.26 -43.44
C MET A 1 49.30 2.07 -43.20
N LYS A 2 49.24 1.58 -41.95
CA LYS A 2 48.34 0.49 -41.55
C LYS A 2 47.22 1.12 -40.71
N ARG A 3 46.00 1.06 -41.18
CA ARG A 3 44.78 1.48 -40.45
C ARG A 3 44.40 0.37 -39.50
N GLY A 4 44.45 0.64 -38.20
CA GLY A 4 43.94 -0.26 -37.16
C GLY A 4 42.42 -0.09 -37.06
N ALA A 5 41.70 -1.24 -37.17
CA ALA A 5 40.30 -1.31 -36.93
C ALA A 5 40.03 -1.42 -35.41
N PHE A 6 39.30 -0.45 -34.87
CA PHE A 6 38.76 -0.53 -33.50
C PHE A 6 37.53 -1.46 -33.56
N ALA A 7 37.59 -2.57 -32.85
CA ALA A 7 36.45 -3.45 -32.64
C ALA A 7 35.58 -2.84 -31.52
N LEU A 8 34.35 -2.47 -31.87
CA LEU A 8 33.31 -2.15 -30.92
C LEU A 8 32.78 -3.46 -30.30
N THR A 9 33.16 -3.70 -29.04
CA THR A 9 32.54 -4.74 -28.26
C THR A 9 31.13 -4.29 -27.85
N SER A 10 30.11 -4.94 -28.42
CA SER A 10 28.74 -4.79 -28.03
C SER A 10 28.55 -5.25 -26.59
N ALA A 11 28.15 -4.33 -25.70
CA ALA A 11 27.65 -4.66 -24.37
C ALA A 11 26.35 -5.44 -24.54
N ALA A 12 26.40 -6.73 -24.22
CA ALA A 12 25.21 -7.57 -24.15
C ALA A 12 24.28 -7.02 -23.05
N ALA A 13 23.09 -6.60 -23.44
CA ALA A 13 22.01 -6.30 -22.52
C ALA A 13 21.68 -7.57 -21.72
N LEU A 14 22.00 -7.56 -20.43
CA LEU A 14 21.48 -8.54 -19.50
C LEU A 14 19.98 -8.35 -19.41
N ALA A 15 19.23 -9.17 -20.16
CA ALA A 15 17.81 -9.30 -20.03
C ALA A 15 17.48 -9.62 -18.57
N SER A 16 16.77 -8.73 -17.90
CA SER A 16 16.23 -8.96 -16.57
C SER A 16 15.32 -10.18 -16.64
N ALA A 17 15.78 -11.29 -16.10
CA ALA A 17 14.93 -12.48 -15.92
C ALA A 17 13.72 -12.06 -15.09
N PRO A 18 12.50 -12.46 -15.48
CA PRO A 18 11.32 -12.14 -14.71
C PRO A 18 11.47 -12.78 -13.33
N TRP A 19 11.43 -11.94 -12.28
CA TRP A 19 11.52 -12.37 -10.89
C TRP A 19 10.28 -13.23 -10.55
N ARG A 20 10.37 -14.52 -10.80
CA ARG A 20 9.43 -15.53 -10.29
C ARG A 20 9.94 -16.05 -8.96
N ALA A 21 9.75 -15.31 -7.91
CA ALA A 21 9.91 -15.84 -6.58
C ALA A 21 8.53 -16.23 -6.03
N ALA A 22 8.40 -17.48 -5.58
CA ALA A 22 7.19 -17.95 -4.93
C ALA A 22 6.80 -17.01 -3.79
N ARG A 23 5.62 -16.42 -3.87
CA ARG A 23 5.02 -15.58 -2.84
C ARG A 23 4.40 -16.52 -1.83
N VAL A 24 4.50 -16.18 -0.57
CA VAL A 24 3.70 -16.80 0.47
C VAL A 24 2.81 -15.70 1.02
N SER A 25 1.62 -15.53 0.47
CA SER A 25 0.57 -14.72 1.08
C SER A 25 0.18 -15.31 2.43
N ALA A 26 -0.50 -14.55 3.28
CA ALA A 26 -1.02 -15.08 4.53
C ALA A 26 -1.86 -16.35 4.30
N ALA A 27 -2.67 -16.37 3.25
CA ALA A 27 -3.48 -17.52 2.86
C ALA A 27 -2.62 -18.74 2.45
N GLU A 28 -1.59 -18.55 1.61
CA GLU A 28 -0.66 -19.62 1.22
C GLU A 28 0.19 -20.13 2.41
N ALA A 29 0.46 -19.26 3.39
CA ALA A 29 1.07 -19.65 4.65
C ALA A 29 0.12 -20.42 5.57
N GLY A 30 -1.16 -20.54 5.22
CA GLY A 30 -2.20 -21.13 6.08
C GLY A 30 -2.52 -20.28 7.32
N ILE A 31 -2.22 -18.98 7.26
CA ILE A 31 -2.50 -18.02 8.34
C ILE A 31 -3.80 -17.30 7.97
N VAL A 32 -4.84 -17.53 8.77
CA VAL A 32 -6.17 -16.95 8.57
C VAL A 32 -6.40 -15.89 9.64
N ILE A 33 -6.72 -14.69 9.20
CA ILE A 33 -7.03 -13.54 10.05
C ILE A 33 -8.53 -13.26 9.96
N GLY A 34 -9.17 -13.15 11.11
CA GLY A 34 -10.61 -12.90 11.19
C GLY A 34 -11.50 -14.12 10.95
N THR A 35 -12.78 -13.87 10.87
CA THR A 35 -13.85 -14.90 10.75
C THR A 35 -14.67 -14.76 9.47
N LEU A 36 -14.70 -13.56 8.88
CA LEU A 36 -15.43 -13.30 7.65
C LEU A 36 -14.74 -13.93 6.43
N PRO A 37 -15.53 -14.39 5.44
CA PRO A 37 -14.97 -15.01 4.24
C PRO A 37 -14.18 -13.99 3.42
N PRO A 38 -12.95 -14.32 2.98
CA PRO A 38 -12.24 -13.49 2.01
C PRO A 38 -12.90 -13.55 0.62
N GLY A 39 -12.62 -12.57 -0.22
CA GLY A 39 -12.87 -12.67 -1.64
C GLY A 39 -11.91 -13.65 -2.34
N PRO A 40 -12.14 -13.96 -3.63
CA PRO A 40 -11.37 -14.98 -4.36
C PRO A 40 -9.86 -14.72 -4.44
N LEU A 41 -9.45 -13.47 -4.42
CA LEU A 41 -8.04 -13.04 -4.53
C LEU A 41 -7.45 -12.63 -3.17
N ASP A 42 -8.28 -12.52 -2.14
CA ASP A 42 -7.97 -11.92 -0.84
C ASP A 42 -7.18 -10.62 -1.02
N GLY A 43 -7.75 -9.68 -1.78
CA GLY A 43 -7.09 -8.43 -2.15
C GLY A 43 -8.09 -7.33 -2.54
N ILE A 44 -7.60 -6.07 -2.60
CA ILE A 44 -8.43 -4.90 -2.91
C ILE A 44 -9.13 -5.03 -4.28
N THR A 45 -8.54 -5.78 -5.20
CA THR A 45 -9.06 -6.06 -6.54
C THR A 45 -10.19 -7.08 -6.56
N ASP A 46 -10.62 -7.62 -5.43
CA ASP A 46 -11.91 -8.33 -5.30
C ASP A 46 -13.10 -7.39 -5.39
N VAL A 47 -12.89 -6.11 -5.11
CA VAL A 47 -13.90 -5.07 -5.35
C VAL A 47 -13.95 -4.75 -6.84
N ALA A 48 -15.10 -4.99 -7.45
CA ALA A 48 -15.28 -4.85 -8.89
C ALA A 48 -14.93 -3.43 -9.39
N GLY A 49 -14.17 -3.35 -10.47
CA GLY A 49 -13.70 -2.09 -11.08
C GLY A 49 -12.33 -1.64 -10.60
N VAL A 50 -11.87 -2.12 -9.44
CA VAL A 50 -10.56 -1.72 -8.90
C VAL A 50 -9.42 -2.35 -9.68
N GLU A 51 -8.48 -1.52 -10.10
CA GLU A 51 -7.23 -1.91 -10.76
C GLU A 51 -6.02 -1.42 -9.96
N VAL A 52 -4.91 -2.18 -10.03
CA VAL A 52 -3.66 -1.83 -9.37
C VAL A 52 -2.52 -1.78 -10.36
N GLY A 53 -1.75 -0.67 -10.36
CA GLY A 53 -0.52 -0.48 -11.13
C GLY A 53 0.67 -0.26 -10.20
N GLN A 54 1.87 -0.71 -10.62
CA GLN A 54 3.06 -0.59 -9.78
C GLN A 54 4.33 -0.38 -10.60
N VAL A 55 5.25 0.44 -10.06
CA VAL A 55 6.64 0.50 -10.51
C VAL A 55 7.56 0.24 -9.33
N THR A 56 8.52 -0.68 -9.50
CA THR A 56 9.49 -1.08 -8.48
C THR A 56 10.89 -0.77 -8.95
N LYS A 57 11.68 -0.05 -8.15
CA LYS A 57 13.08 0.29 -8.43
C LYS A 57 14.00 -0.31 -7.38
N ILE A 58 14.77 -1.32 -7.79
CA ILE A 58 15.83 -1.95 -7.00
C ILE A 58 17.10 -1.89 -7.84
N GLU A 59 17.93 -0.87 -7.59
CA GLU A 59 19.11 -0.56 -8.39
C GLU A 59 20.35 -0.38 -7.51
N GLY A 60 21.51 -0.77 -8.02
CA GLY A 60 22.77 -0.71 -7.29
C GLY A 60 22.89 -1.76 -6.18
N ALA A 61 24.12 -2.16 -5.88
CA ALA A 61 24.43 -3.07 -4.79
C ALA A 61 24.16 -2.42 -3.42
N ALA A 62 23.75 -3.21 -2.42
CA ALA A 62 23.67 -2.72 -1.05
C ALA A 62 25.04 -2.25 -0.56
N GLY A 63 25.11 -1.09 0.10
CA GLY A 63 26.38 -0.52 0.52
C GLY A 63 26.30 0.96 0.89
N PRO A 64 27.40 1.70 0.76
CA PRO A 64 27.42 3.14 1.06
C PRO A 64 26.35 3.91 0.30
N LEU A 65 25.70 4.84 0.98
CA LEU A 65 24.77 5.78 0.34
C LEU A 65 25.54 6.84 -0.42
N VAL A 66 25.22 6.99 -1.71
CA VAL A 66 25.66 8.12 -2.53
C VAL A 66 24.42 8.89 -2.99
N PRO A 67 24.13 10.07 -2.41
CA PRO A 67 22.91 10.84 -2.72
C PRO A 67 22.75 11.10 -4.22
N GLY A 68 21.58 10.85 -4.78
CA GLY A 68 21.28 10.98 -6.20
C GLY A 68 21.73 9.80 -7.08
N VAL A 69 22.45 8.82 -6.51
CA VAL A 69 22.96 7.65 -7.23
C VAL A 69 22.42 6.33 -6.68
N GLY A 70 22.30 6.20 -5.36
CA GLY A 70 21.76 5.00 -4.74
C GLY A 70 22.56 4.47 -3.54
N PRO A 71 22.32 3.24 -3.10
CA PRO A 71 21.38 2.22 -3.62
C PRO A 71 19.92 2.66 -3.63
N VAL A 72 19.19 2.33 -4.73
CA VAL A 72 17.77 2.64 -4.91
C VAL A 72 16.91 1.47 -4.44
N ARG A 73 15.98 1.72 -3.53
CA ARG A 73 15.02 0.75 -2.97
C ARG A 73 13.66 1.43 -2.78
N THR A 74 13.00 1.75 -3.88
CA THR A 74 11.77 2.56 -3.88
C THR A 74 10.82 2.18 -5.00
N GLY A 75 9.71 2.88 -5.13
CA GLY A 75 8.74 2.72 -6.19
C GLY A 75 7.46 3.52 -5.94
N ALA A 76 6.45 3.22 -6.73
CA ALA A 76 5.10 3.74 -6.54
C ALA A 76 4.05 2.66 -6.80
N THR A 77 2.90 2.79 -6.13
CA THR A 77 1.72 1.91 -6.30
C THR A 77 0.51 2.79 -6.53
N PHE A 78 -0.33 2.40 -7.47
CA PHE A 78 -1.52 3.14 -7.88
C PHE A 78 -2.75 2.26 -7.73
N VAL A 79 -3.81 2.82 -7.17
CA VAL A 79 -5.12 2.18 -7.06
C VAL A 79 -6.11 3.02 -7.85
N LEU A 80 -6.68 2.43 -8.90
CA LEU A 80 -7.72 3.04 -9.71
C LEU A 80 -9.07 2.48 -9.29
N PRO A 81 -10.02 3.32 -8.84
CA PRO A 81 -11.38 2.89 -8.52
C PRO A 81 -12.13 2.34 -9.74
N ASN A 82 -11.88 2.92 -10.90
CA ASN A 82 -12.32 2.48 -12.23
C ASN A 82 -11.45 3.13 -13.31
N LYS A 83 -11.53 2.61 -14.56
CA LYS A 83 -10.69 3.13 -15.68
C LYS A 83 -11.10 4.53 -16.16
N ASP A 84 -12.31 4.96 -15.89
CA ASP A 84 -12.88 6.24 -16.38
C ASP A 84 -13.02 7.23 -15.22
N ILE A 85 -12.13 7.16 -14.24
CA ILE A 85 -12.20 7.89 -12.96
C ILE A 85 -12.41 9.41 -13.13
N TRP A 86 -11.86 10.03 -14.18
CA TRP A 86 -12.06 11.43 -14.46
C TRP A 86 -13.51 11.77 -14.81
N THR A 87 -14.16 10.92 -15.60
CA THR A 87 -15.56 11.11 -16.06
C THR A 87 -16.56 10.41 -15.16
N GLN A 88 -16.15 9.35 -14.45
CA GLN A 88 -16.97 8.56 -13.52
C GLN A 88 -16.35 8.61 -12.13
N ARG A 89 -16.55 9.77 -11.46
CA ARG A 89 -16.06 9.98 -10.09
C ARG A 89 -16.76 9.03 -9.12
N VAL A 90 -16.08 8.63 -8.06
CA VAL A 90 -16.62 7.71 -7.05
C VAL A 90 -16.78 8.42 -5.71
N ALA A 91 -17.77 8.06 -4.90
CA ALA A 91 -17.87 8.54 -3.54
C ALA A 91 -16.60 8.19 -2.76
N ALA A 92 -16.06 9.13 -1.99
CA ALA A 92 -14.85 8.93 -1.22
C ALA A 92 -14.81 9.78 0.06
N ALA A 93 -13.93 9.41 0.97
CA ALA A 93 -13.60 10.18 2.17
C ALA A 93 -12.17 9.87 2.62
N THR A 94 -11.55 10.82 3.31
CA THR A 94 -10.27 10.61 3.99
C THR A 94 -10.42 10.68 5.50
N TRP A 95 -9.44 10.14 6.20
CA TRP A 95 -9.35 10.27 7.65
C TRP A 95 -7.90 10.11 8.14
N ASP A 96 -7.45 11.07 8.95
CA ASP A 96 -6.13 11.06 9.57
C ASP A 96 -6.23 10.42 10.96
N LEU A 97 -5.59 9.27 11.15
CA LEU A 97 -5.40 8.70 12.49
C LEU A 97 -4.27 9.45 13.21
N ASN A 98 -3.18 9.74 12.50
CA ASN A 98 -2.09 10.60 12.95
C ASN A 98 -1.41 11.28 11.75
N GLY A 99 -1.26 12.58 11.79
CA GLY A 99 -1.01 13.43 10.63
C GLY A 99 0.46 13.75 10.33
N ASN A 100 1.44 12.96 10.78
CA ASN A 100 2.84 13.19 10.40
C ASN A 100 3.17 12.57 9.03
N GLY A 101 2.51 13.04 7.99
CA GLY A 101 2.65 12.55 6.62
C GLY A 101 1.89 13.43 5.63
N GLU A 102 1.97 13.08 4.36
CA GLU A 102 1.28 13.77 3.27
C GLU A 102 0.28 12.84 2.59
N LEU A 103 -0.92 13.39 2.35
CA LEU A 103 -1.94 12.89 1.43
C LEU A 103 -2.43 14.09 0.62
N SER A 104 -1.80 14.34 -0.54
CA SER A 104 -2.19 15.47 -1.38
C SER A 104 -3.65 15.35 -1.83
N GLY A 105 -4.31 16.46 -2.05
CA GLY A 105 -5.72 16.48 -2.50
C GLY A 105 -6.77 16.03 -1.48
N ALA A 106 -6.38 15.55 -0.28
CA ALA A 106 -7.30 15.04 0.73
C ALA A 106 -8.41 16.05 1.10
N HIS A 107 -8.04 17.33 1.26
CA HIS A 107 -9.00 18.40 1.59
C HIS A 107 -10.11 18.56 0.53
N TRP A 108 -9.77 18.34 -0.76
CA TRP A 108 -10.79 18.38 -1.83
C TRP A 108 -11.67 17.12 -1.82
N VAL A 109 -11.07 15.95 -1.61
CA VAL A 109 -11.86 14.71 -1.46
C VAL A 109 -12.87 14.83 -0.32
N ASP A 110 -12.47 15.42 0.80
CA ASP A 110 -13.36 15.61 1.98
C ASP A 110 -14.42 16.67 1.77
N GLU A 111 -14.11 17.78 1.09
CA GLU A 111 -15.06 18.85 0.77
C GLU A 111 -16.06 18.38 -0.29
N ALA A 112 -15.58 17.72 -1.35
CA ALA A 112 -16.40 17.30 -2.47
C ALA A 112 -17.18 15.99 -2.20
N GLY A 113 -16.67 15.14 -1.30
CA GLY A 113 -17.23 13.83 -1.00
C GLY A 113 -16.98 12.78 -2.10
N PHE A 114 -16.10 13.04 -3.04
CA PHE A 114 -15.76 12.13 -4.13
C PHE A 114 -14.27 12.16 -4.49
N LEU A 115 -13.85 11.11 -5.20
CA LEU A 115 -12.53 10.95 -5.80
C LEU A 115 -12.67 10.96 -7.32
N GLU A 116 -11.79 11.70 -8.01
CA GLU A 116 -11.80 11.87 -9.47
C GLU A 116 -10.45 11.59 -10.13
N VAL A 117 -9.50 11.05 -9.35
CA VAL A 117 -8.13 10.71 -9.78
C VAL A 117 -7.72 9.37 -9.18
N PRO A 118 -6.68 8.69 -9.70
CA PRO A 118 -6.09 7.53 -9.02
C PRO A 118 -5.55 7.89 -7.64
N VAL A 119 -5.63 6.95 -6.68
CA VAL A 119 -4.88 7.06 -5.42
C VAL A 119 -3.48 6.53 -5.66
N ALA A 120 -2.46 7.37 -5.43
CA ALA A 120 -1.06 7.01 -5.61
C ALA A 120 -0.34 6.92 -4.26
N LEU A 121 0.60 5.98 -4.15
CA LEU A 121 1.45 5.75 -2.98
C LEU A 121 2.91 5.79 -3.41
N THR A 122 3.78 6.48 -2.65
CA THR A 122 5.22 6.57 -2.96
C THR A 122 6.03 6.85 -1.69
N ASN A 123 7.27 7.37 -1.83
CA ASN A 123 8.04 7.87 -0.70
C ASN A 123 7.90 9.39 -0.52
N THR A 124 8.22 9.87 0.69
CA THR A 124 8.04 11.26 1.14
C THR A 124 8.60 12.30 0.17
N LEU A 125 9.82 12.14 -0.30
CA LEU A 125 10.43 13.15 -1.18
C LEU A 125 9.99 13.04 -2.65
N ASN A 126 9.21 12.00 -2.99
CA ASN A 126 8.79 11.76 -4.36
C ASN A 126 7.35 12.23 -4.64
N VAL A 127 6.58 12.64 -3.62
CA VAL A 127 5.18 13.06 -3.74
C VAL A 127 4.97 13.99 -4.93
N ALA A 128 5.64 15.13 -4.98
CA ALA A 128 5.48 16.12 -6.05
C ALA A 128 5.78 15.58 -7.47
N ARG A 129 6.70 14.61 -7.60
CA ARG A 129 7.00 13.98 -8.91
C ARG A 129 5.95 12.97 -9.33
N VAL A 130 5.32 12.33 -8.35
CA VAL A 130 4.21 11.41 -8.61
C VAL A 130 2.93 12.20 -8.90
N ASP A 131 2.70 13.33 -8.21
CA ASP A 131 1.64 14.28 -8.56
C ASP A 131 1.74 14.71 -10.03
N ASP A 132 2.93 15.14 -10.45
CA ASP A 132 3.23 15.56 -11.83
C ASP A 132 2.93 14.43 -12.84
N GLY A 133 3.37 13.21 -12.55
CA GLY A 133 3.10 12.05 -13.39
C GLY A 133 1.62 11.63 -13.45
N VAL A 134 0.86 11.82 -12.36
CA VAL A 134 -0.59 11.59 -12.36
C VAL A 134 -1.29 12.63 -13.27
N ILE A 135 -0.88 13.89 -13.21
CA ILE A 135 -1.38 14.94 -14.10
C ILE A 135 -1.07 14.60 -15.56
N ASP A 136 0.18 14.23 -15.88
CA ASP A 136 0.59 13.82 -17.23
C ASP A 136 -0.27 12.67 -17.75
N TRP A 137 -0.53 11.66 -16.93
CA TRP A 137 -1.37 10.53 -17.30
C TRP A 137 -2.83 10.95 -17.57
N LEU A 138 -3.39 11.80 -16.70
CA LEU A 138 -4.76 12.30 -16.86
C LEU A 138 -4.91 13.13 -18.15
N ILE A 139 -4.01 14.07 -18.40
CA ILE A 139 -4.03 14.90 -19.62
C ILE A 139 -3.86 14.04 -20.88
N SER A 140 -2.99 13.02 -20.83
CA SER A 140 -2.79 12.13 -21.98
C SER A 140 -4.05 11.33 -22.33
N ARG A 141 -4.90 11.05 -21.34
CA ARG A 141 -6.11 10.25 -21.49
C ARG A 141 -7.36 11.11 -21.75
N TRP A 142 -7.39 12.31 -21.16
CA TRP A 142 -8.46 13.30 -21.31
C TRP A 142 -7.87 14.66 -21.69
N PRO A 143 -7.59 14.88 -23.01
CA PRO A 143 -6.88 16.09 -23.46
C PRO A 143 -7.62 17.41 -23.23
N GLY A 144 -8.91 17.37 -22.90
CA GLY A 144 -9.73 18.55 -22.53
C GLY A 144 -9.39 19.15 -21.17
N ILE A 145 -8.70 18.41 -20.30
CA ILE A 145 -8.34 18.87 -18.95
C ILE A 145 -7.55 20.18 -19.01
N GLY A 146 -8.05 21.20 -18.28
CA GLY A 146 -7.43 22.53 -18.24
C GLY A 146 -7.63 23.37 -19.50
N ILE A 147 -8.40 22.90 -20.50
CA ILE A 147 -8.77 23.63 -21.73
C ILE A 147 -10.27 23.80 -21.81
N GLU A 148 -11.02 22.72 -21.86
CA GLU A 148 -12.48 22.67 -21.95
C GLU A 148 -13.08 22.08 -20.66
N ASP A 149 -12.34 21.20 -20.00
CA ASP A 149 -12.68 20.57 -18.74
C ASP A 149 -12.00 21.29 -17.55
N ASP A 150 -12.44 20.93 -16.36
CA ASP A 150 -11.84 21.31 -15.08
C ASP A 150 -10.41 20.79 -14.93
N VAL A 151 -9.75 21.09 -13.80
CA VAL A 151 -8.39 20.68 -13.49
C VAL A 151 -8.35 19.67 -12.34
N PRO A 152 -7.57 18.59 -12.42
CA PRO A 152 -7.47 17.60 -11.36
C PRO A 152 -6.62 18.09 -10.19
N LEU A 153 -6.96 17.60 -8.99
CA LEU A 153 -6.10 17.66 -7.81
C LEU A 153 -5.60 16.25 -7.50
N PRO A 154 -4.32 15.93 -7.76
CA PRO A 154 -3.78 14.59 -7.50
C PRO A 154 -3.94 14.15 -6.04
N VAL A 155 -4.08 12.85 -5.83
CA VAL A 155 -4.16 12.22 -4.50
C VAL A 155 -2.98 11.26 -4.36
N VAL A 156 -1.93 11.74 -3.69
CA VAL A 156 -0.67 11.01 -3.48
C VAL A 156 -0.35 10.94 -1.99
N ALA A 157 -0.21 9.73 -1.47
CA ALA A 157 0.19 9.47 -0.09
C ALA A 157 1.62 8.92 -0.01
N GLU A 158 2.24 9.02 1.16
CA GLU A 158 3.64 8.66 1.29
C GLU A 158 3.98 7.91 2.58
N CYS A 159 5.09 7.17 2.54
CA CYS A 159 5.83 6.67 3.69
C CYS A 159 7.33 6.84 3.48
N ASP A 160 8.09 7.16 4.52
CA ASP A 160 9.54 7.36 4.46
C ASP A 160 10.30 6.03 4.27
N ASP A 161 11.01 5.90 3.14
CA ASP A 161 11.86 4.75 2.82
C ASP A 161 13.37 5.00 3.00
N GLN A 162 13.78 6.14 3.62
CA GLN A 162 15.18 6.53 3.76
C GLN A 162 16.06 5.47 4.44
N GLY A 163 15.46 4.53 5.19
CA GLY A 163 16.17 3.50 5.91
C GLY A 163 17.14 2.69 5.04
N ILE A 164 16.66 2.26 3.87
CA ILE A 164 17.44 1.45 2.91
C ILE A 164 17.47 2.02 1.50
N ASN A 165 16.89 3.19 1.27
CA ASN A 165 16.80 3.87 -0.02
C ASN A 165 17.65 5.16 -0.05
N ASP A 166 18.10 5.56 -1.23
CA ASP A 166 18.53 6.91 -1.53
C ASP A 166 17.30 7.78 -1.82
N ILE A 167 16.64 8.26 -0.75
CA ILE A 167 15.41 9.04 -0.87
C ILE A 167 15.65 10.42 -1.53
N GLN A 168 16.85 11.02 -1.34
CA GLN A 168 17.18 12.32 -1.95
C GLN A 168 17.26 12.26 -3.47
N GLY A 169 17.55 11.10 -4.04
CA GLY A 169 17.62 10.91 -5.49
C GLY A 169 16.28 11.03 -6.19
N ARG A 170 15.16 10.90 -5.46
CA ARG A 170 13.79 11.03 -6.00
C ARG A 170 13.61 10.19 -7.26
N HIS A 171 13.91 8.91 -7.17
CA HIS A 171 14.14 8.01 -8.31
C HIS A 171 12.89 7.60 -9.08
N VAL A 172 11.68 7.85 -8.59
CA VAL A 172 10.44 7.65 -9.36
C VAL A 172 10.20 8.89 -10.21
N SER A 173 10.17 8.72 -11.54
CA SER A 173 9.92 9.79 -12.51
C SER A 173 8.44 9.86 -12.91
N PRO A 174 7.96 11.01 -13.47
CA PRO A 174 6.62 11.09 -14.06
C PRO A 174 6.38 10.02 -15.14
N HIS A 175 7.38 9.69 -15.95
CA HIS A 175 7.28 8.62 -16.95
C HIS A 175 7.03 7.24 -16.30
N ASP A 176 7.66 6.93 -15.17
CA ASP A 176 7.38 5.70 -14.42
C ASP A 176 5.93 5.63 -13.96
N VAL A 177 5.35 6.78 -13.53
CA VAL A 177 3.96 6.91 -13.12
C VAL A 177 3.00 6.61 -14.26
N VAL A 178 3.20 7.28 -15.41
CA VAL A 178 2.38 7.05 -16.61
C VAL A 178 2.45 5.59 -17.06
N THR A 179 3.63 5.00 -17.03
CA THR A 179 3.84 3.59 -17.41
C THR A 179 3.08 2.65 -16.46
N ALA A 180 3.16 2.88 -15.15
CA ALA A 180 2.51 2.05 -14.16
C ALA A 180 0.98 2.18 -14.19
N LEU A 181 0.46 3.39 -14.39
CA LEU A 181 -0.98 3.64 -14.53
C LEU A 181 -1.56 3.01 -15.81
N ASN A 182 -0.83 3.06 -16.93
CA ASN A 182 -1.23 2.38 -18.16
C ASN A 182 -1.19 0.85 -18.05
N ALA A 183 -0.38 0.30 -17.16
CA ALA A 183 -0.27 -1.12 -16.89
C ALA A 183 -1.18 -1.60 -15.74
N ALA A 184 -1.97 -0.70 -15.14
CA ALA A 184 -2.89 -1.07 -14.08
C ALA A 184 -3.92 -2.09 -14.59
N ALA A 185 -4.21 -3.09 -13.75
CA ALA A 185 -5.09 -4.19 -14.12
C ALA A 185 -5.85 -4.73 -12.90
N PRO A 186 -7.03 -5.33 -13.10
CA PRO A 186 -7.71 -6.12 -12.09
C PRO A 186 -6.99 -7.45 -11.85
N GLY A 187 -7.39 -8.18 -10.80
CA GLY A 187 -6.84 -9.50 -10.51
C GLY A 187 -5.65 -9.47 -9.56
N GLN A 188 -4.84 -10.52 -9.58
CA GLN A 188 -3.69 -10.65 -8.70
C GLN A 188 -2.59 -9.63 -9.07
N PHE A 189 -2.04 -8.96 -8.07
CA PHE A 189 -0.93 -8.02 -8.21
C PHE A 189 0.20 -8.31 -7.20
N PRO A 190 1.43 -7.86 -7.46
CA PRO A 190 2.56 -8.03 -6.55
C PRO A 190 2.35 -7.39 -5.18
N ARG A 191 2.76 -8.10 -4.10
CA ARG A 191 2.72 -7.65 -2.70
C ARG A 191 4.10 -7.77 -2.04
N GLY A 192 4.28 -7.23 -0.84
CA GLY A 192 5.54 -7.18 -0.13
C GLY A 192 6.41 -5.99 -0.55
N ASN A 193 7.72 -6.23 -0.73
CA ASN A 193 8.67 -5.18 -1.08
C ASN A 193 8.67 -4.83 -2.59
N VAL A 194 7.52 -4.38 -3.07
CA VAL A 194 7.26 -3.94 -4.45
C VAL A 194 6.55 -2.60 -4.45
N GLY A 195 6.58 -1.88 -5.58
CA GLY A 195 5.95 -0.58 -5.68
C GLY A 195 6.42 0.38 -4.59
N ALA A 196 5.48 1.13 -4.02
CA ALA A 196 5.74 2.00 -2.87
C ALA A 196 6.30 1.26 -1.65
N GLY A 197 6.00 -0.05 -1.52
CA GLY A 197 6.45 -0.89 -0.41
C GLY A 197 7.92 -1.33 -0.47
N THR A 198 8.64 -1.01 -1.55
CA THR A 198 9.99 -1.53 -1.81
C THR A 198 10.98 -1.21 -0.69
N GLY A 199 11.01 0.01 -0.16
CA GLY A 199 11.93 0.44 0.89
C GLY A 199 11.39 0.33 2.32
N MET A 200 10.12 -0.03 2.49
CA MET A 200 9.39 0.04 3.76
C MET A 200 9.84 -1.00 4.79
N ARG A 201 9.71 -0.65 6.07
CA ARG A 201 9.88 -1.56 7.21
C ARG A 201 8.63 -1.54 8.08
N ALA A 202 8.22 -2.67 8.64
CA ALA A 202 7.13 -2.70 9.61
C ALA A 202 7.50 -3.63 10.77
N PHE A 203 7.26 -3.17 11.99
CA PHE A 203 7.58 -3.89 13.22
C PHE A 203 9.04 -4.39 13.28
N ALA A 204 9.97 -3.58 12.74
CA ALA A 204 11.39 -3.92 12.57
C ALA A 204 11.66 -5.19 11.72
N PHE A 205 10.68 -5.63 10.93
CA PHE A 205 10.85 -6.54 9.79
C PHE A 205 10.79 -5.75 8.48
N LYS A 206 11.00 -6.41 7.35
CA LYS A 206 10.72 -5.83 6.05
C LYS A 206 9.20 -5.67 5.92
N GLY A 207 8.75 -4.44 5.69
CA GLY A 207 7.37 -4.09 5.38
C GLY A 207 7.11 -4.02 3.89
N GLY A 208 6.00 -3.40 3.50
CA GLY A 208 5.68 -3.21 2.08
C GLY A 208 4.21 -3.11 1.77
N ILE A 209 3.85 -3.44 0.53
CA ILE A 209 2.47 -3.51 0.08
C ILE A 209 1.83 -4.80 0.58
N GLY A 210 0.69 -4.66 1.24
CA GLY A 210 -0.18 -5.79 1.60
C GLY A 210 -1.61 -5.52 1.19
N SER A 211 -2.38 -6.58 1.02
CA SER A 211 -3.78 -6.44 0.66
C SER A 211 -4.60 -7.62 1.15
N ALA A 212 -5.85 -7.34 1.50
CA ALA A 212 -6.83 -8.36 1.85
C ALA A 212 -8.23 -7.89 1.50
N SER A 213 -9.18 -8.81 1.44
CA SER A 213 -10.59 -8.50 1.29
C SER A 213 -11.43 -9.32 2.26
N ARG A 214 -12.60 -8.79 2.61
CA ARG A 214 -13.63 -9.50 3.38
C ARG A 214 -15.00 -9.24 2.78
N ARG A 215 -15.78 -10.29 2.69
CA ARG A 215 -17.18 -10.20 2.35
C ARG A 215 -18.00 -10.10 3.64
N THR A 216 -19.06 -9.31 3.61
CA THR A 216 -19.92 -9.10 4.79
C THR A 216 -20.64 -10.37 5.26
N SER A 217 -20.79 -11.36 4.36
CA SER A 217 -21.30 -12.70 4.66
C SER A 217 -20.89 -13.70 3.59
N ALA A 218 -21.29 -14.96 3.75
CA ALA A 218 -21.10 -16.01 2.73
C ALA A 218 -22.11 -15.93 1.57
N ASP A 219 -23.11 -15.05 1.62
CA ASP A 219 -24.07 -14.85 0.53
C ASP A 219 -23.34 -14.36 -0.73
N PRO A 220 -23.59 -14.93 -1.93
CA PRO A 220 -23.03 -14.42 -3.18
C PRO A 220 -23.30 -12.94 -3.48
N LYS A 221 -24.31 -12.35 -2.89
CA LYS A 221 -24.67 -10.93 -3.04
C LYS A 221 -24.13 -10.04 -1.92
N ALA A 222 -23.36 -10.61 -0.98
CA ALA A 222 -22.78 -9.83 0.09
C ALA A 222 -21.79 -8.81 -0.42
N ASP A 223 -21.79 -7.63 0.18
CA ASP A 223 -20.84 -6.57 -0.13
C ASP A 223 -19.41 -7.02 0.19
N THR A 224 -18.47 -6.48 -0.56
CA THR A 224 -17.04 -6.73 -0.41
C THR A 224 -16.33 -5.46 0.06
N VAL A 225 -15.47 -5.62 1.05
CA VAL A 225 -14.49 -4.60 1.45
C VAL A 225 -13.10 -5.11 1.09
N GLY A 226 -12.38 -4.36 0.26
CA GLY A 226 -10.99 -4.60 -0.09
C GLY A 226 -10.08 -3.55 0.54
N VAL A 227 -8.95 -3.96 1.07
CA VAL A 227 -7.95 -3.06 1.69
C VAL A 227 -6.60 -3.29 1.06
N LEU A 228 -5.89 -2.19 0.74
CA LEU A 228 -4.48 -2.18 0.39
C LEU A 228 -3.75 -1.27 1.38
N VAL A 229 -2.60 -1.74 1.89
CA VAL A 229 -1.75 -0.95 2.79
C VAL A 229 -0.35 -0.77 2.22
N ASN A 230 0.27 0.39 2.50
CA ASN A 230 1.71 0.56 2.43
C ASN A 230 2.25 0.58 3.87
N ALA A 231 2.73 -0.57 4.35
CA ALA A 231 3.09 -0.76 5.75
C ALA A 231 4.56 -0.41 6.02
N ASN A 232 4.76 0.70 6.76
CA ASN A 232 6.06 1.21 7.20
C ASN A 232 5.98 1.64 8.67
N THR A 233 5.56 0.77 9.59
CA THR A 233 5.12 1.18 10.93
C THR A 233 5.47 0.19 12.03
N GLY A 234 5.32 0.61 13.27
CA GLY A 234 5.33 -0.21 14.49
C GLY A 234 6.71 -0.63 15.01
N GLY A 235 6.78 -0.82 16.32
CA GLY A 235 7.93 -1.38 17.02
C GLY A 235 7.88 -2.91 17.10
N ARG A 236 9.04 -3.59 17.16
CA ARG A 236 9.16 -5.05 17.20
C ARG A 236 8.23 -5.71 18.24
N ALA A 237 8.26 -5.24 19.47
CA ALA A 237 7.53 -5.85 20.58
C ALA A 237 6.00 -5.66 20.50
N GLU A 238 5.54 -4.75 19.62
CA GLU A 238 4.12 -4.42 19.47
C GLU A 238 3.40 -5.42 18.56
N LEU A 239 4.11 -6.05 17.59
CA LEU A 239 3.52 -6.93 16.59
C LEU A 239 2.69 -8.06 17.21
N ARG A 240 1.43 -8.12 16.81
CA ARG A 240 0.50 -9.22 17.10
C ARG A 240 -0.05 -9.77 15.78
N ILE A 241 -0.26 -11.06 15.74
CA ILE A 241 -0.93 -11.74 14.62
C ILE A 241 -1.96 -12.67 15.23
N ASP A 242 -3.24 -12.45 14.91
CA ASP A 242 -4.37 -13.18 15.48
C ASP A 242 -4.28 -13.26 17.03
N GLY A 243 -3.99 -12.12 17.68
CA GLY A 243 -3.84 -11.95 19.12
C GLY A 243 -2.53 -12.49 19.73
N VAL A 244 -1.73 -13.29 18.98
CA VAL A 244 -0.45 -13.83 19.46
C VAL A 244 0.64 -12.76 19.39
N PRO A 245 1.41 -12.49 20.46
CA PRO A 245 2.42 -11.45 20.50
C PRO A 245 3.71 -11.85 19.76
N ILE A 246 3.62 -12.05 18.46
CA ILE A 246 4.71 -12.55 17.58
C ILE A 246 5.97 -11.69 17.73
N GLY A 247 5.82 -10.39 17.84
CA GLY A 247 6.97 -9.49 17.99
C GLY A 247 7.79 -9.73 19.25
N ARG A 248 7.15 -10.08 20.37
CA ARG A 248 7.84 -10.45 21.61
C ARG A 248 8.45 -11.84 21.53
N LEU A 249 7.78 -12.79 20.88
CA LEU A 249 8.29 -14.15 20.70
C LEU A 249 9.51 -14.18 19.77
N LEU A 250 9.67 -13.19 18.88
CA LEU A 250 10.81 -13.01 17.98
C LEU A 250 11.69 -11.81 18.37
N GLU A 251 11.64 -11.34 19.62
CA GLU A 251 12.29 -10.10 20.04
C GLU A 251 13.81 -10.06 19.77
N HIS A 252 14.47 -11.20 19.84
CA HIS A 252 15.91 -11.34 19.64
C HIS A 252 16.30 -12.05 18.33
N GLU A 253 15.32 -12.41 17.50
CA GLU A 253 15.52 -13.09 16.22
C GLU A 253 15.26 -12.15 15.06
N TYR A 254 15.96 -12.34 13.93
CA TYR A 254 15.76 -11.56 12.69
C TYR A 254 15.83 -10.05 12.90
N LEU A 255 16.72 -9.59 13.79
CA LEU A 255 16.90 -8.16 14.04
C LEU A 255 17.53 -7.47 12.84
N PRO A 256 17.13 -6.21 12.53
CA PRO A 256 17.74 -5.45 11.46
C PRO A 256 19.26 -5.33 11.62
N ILE A 257 19.98 -5.44 10.51
CA ILE A 257 21.44 -5.24 10.49
C ILE A 257 21.73 -3.76 10.22
N TYR A 258 22.49 -3.13 11.11
CA TYR A 258 22.99 -1.77 10.98
C TYR A 258 24.52 -1.76 11.04
N PRO A 259 25.25 -1.89 9.88
CA PRO A 259 26.69 -2.10 9.88
C PRO A 259 27.52 -0.97 10.50
N LYS A 260 27.03 0.29 10.40
CA LYS A 260 27.64 1.46 11.06
C LYS A 260 26.54 2.38 11.56
N ARG A 261 26.45 2.54 12.87
CA ARG A 261 25.62 3.59 13.48
C ARG A 261 26.42 4.91 13.44
N SER A 262 26.01 5.89 12.62
CA SER A 262 26.41 7.26 12.87
C SER A 262 25.64 7.83 14.05
N ALA A 263 26.24 8.69 14.86
CA ALA A 263 25.55 9.36 15.99
C ALA A 263 24.29 10.12 15.53
N ALA A 264 24.26 10.64 14.30
CA ALA A 264 23.11 11.29 13.70
C ALA A 264 21.94 10.32 13.44
N TYR A 265 22.21 9.05 13.10
CA TYR A 265 21.17 8.05 12.83
C TYR A 265 20.53 7.52 14.11
N THR A 266 21.26 7.51 15.24
CA THR A 266 20.70 7.14 16.55
C THR A 266 19.74 8.17 17.11
N ALA A 267 19.84 9.44 16.67
CA ALA A 267 18.93 10.51 17.11
C ALA A 267 17.56 10.46 16.40
N HIS A 268 17.48 9.88 15.18
CA HIS A 268 16.26 9.77 14.37
C HIS A 268 15.68 8.35 14.32
N GLY A 269 16.43 7.34 14.73
CA GLY A 269 16.01 5.94 14.70
C GLY A 269 15.35 5.50 16.00
N ARG A 270 14.26 6.13 16.42
CA ARG A 270 13.39 5.53 17.42
C ARG A 270 12.78 4.26 16.82
N ALA A 271 12.84 3.17 17.55
CA ALA A 271 12.40 1.85 17.09
C ALA A 271 10.90 1.78 16.69
N ALA A 272 10.16 2.85 16.90
CA ALA A 272 8.71 2.97 16.69
C ALA A 272 8.31 4.05 15.67
N ASP A 273 9.28 4.74 15.03
CA ASP A 273 8.96 5.71 13.99
C ASP A 273 8.48 4.99 12.73
N GLY A 274 7.41 5.49 12.10
CA GLY A 274 6.87 4.88 10.89
C GLY A 274 5.66 5.62 10.37
N SER A 275 5.04 5.07 9.33
CA SER A 275 3.81 5.56 8.72
C SER A 275 3.03 4.38 8.16
N ILE A 276 1.74 4.52 7.96
CA ILE A 276 0.96 3.56 7.20
C ILE A 276 -0.08 4.28 6.36
N ILE A 277 -0.15 3.94 5.08
CA ILE A 277 -1.25 4.38 4.24
C ILE A 277 -2.21 3.21 4.04
N VAL A 278 -3.50 3.50 4.18
CA VAL A 278 -4.57 2.51 4.02
C VAL A 278 -5.55 3.00 2.95
N VAL A 279 -5.67 2.22 1.89
CA VAL A 279 -6.66 2.44 0.82
C VAL A 279 -7.76 1.39 0.97
N ILE A 280 -9.01 1.82 1.10
CA ILE A 280 -10.18 0.98 1.32
C ILE A 280 -11.11 1.14 0.13
N ALA A 281 -11.50 0.04 -0.48
CA ALA A 281 -12.49 -0.02 -1.54
C ALA A 281 -13.70 -0.84 -1.09
N THR A 282 -14.89 -0.49 -1.56
CA THR A 282 -16.09 -1.31 -1.38
C THR A 282 -17.03 -1.19 -2.58
N ASP A 283 -17.80 -2.24 -2.85
CA ASP A 283 -18.92 -2.24 -3.78
C ASP A 283 -20.26 -1.89 -3.11
N ALA A 284 -20.29 -1.72 -1.78
CA ALA A 284 -21.44 -1.13 -1.10
C ALA A 284 -21.61 0.34 -1.52
N PRO A 285 -22.83 0.81 -1.86
CA PRO A 285 -23.07 2.16 -2.40
C PRO A 285 -23.05 3.24 -1.30
N LEU A 286 -21.96 3.33 -0.57
CA LEU A 286 -21.77 4.21 0.59
C LEU A 286 -21.57 5.67 0.19
N GLU A 287 -22.05 6.58 1.05
CA GLU A 287 -21.74 8.01 0.99
C GLU A 287 -20.41 8.34 1.66
N SER A 288 -19.86 9.53 1.35
CA SER A 288 -18.60 10.02 1.94
C SER A 288 -18.58 9.89 3.47
N ARG A 289 -19.66 10.28 4.17
CA ARG A 289 -19.77 10.14 5.62
C ARG A 289 -19.62 8.68 6.07
N GLN A 290 -20.28 7.74 5.40
CA GLN A 290 -20.23 6.31 5.72
C GLN A 290 -18.86 5.70 5.39
N LEU A 291 -18.24 6.14 4.31
CA LEU A 291 -16.86 5.75 3.94
C LEU A 291 -15.83 6.21 4.98
N ARG A 292 -16.00 7.42 5.54
CA ARG A 292 -15.18 7.89 6.67
C ARG A 292 -15.33 7.00 7.90
N GLU A 293 -16.51 6.43 8.15
CA GLU A 293 -16.70 5.45 9.20
C GLU A 293 -15.92 4.15 8.93
N LEU A 294 -15.76 3.72 7.67
CA LEU A 294 -14.88 2.59 7.34
C LEU A 294 -13.41 2.90 7.66
N CYS A 295 -12.92 4.11 7.34
CA CYS A 295 -11.56 4.53 7.70
C CYS A 295 -11.31 4.39 9.21
N LYS A 296 -12.25 4.84 10.04
CA LYS A 296 -12.15 4.70 11.51
C LYS A 296 -12.11 3.24 11.96
N ARG A 297 -12.80 2.33 11.29
CA ARG A 297 -12.80 0.89 11.63
C ARG A 297 -11.54 0.19 11.14
N ALA A 298 -10.97 0.61 10.02
CA ALA A 298 -9.65 0.14 9.60
C ALA A 298 -8.60 0.41 10.69
N ALA A 299 -8.61 1.57 11.34
CA ALA A 299 -7.73 1.87 12.47
C ALA A 299 -7.86 0.88 13.63
N LEU A 300 -9.05 0.33 13.90
CA LEU A 300 -9.24 -0.74 14.88
C LEU A 300 -8.55 -2.04 14.44
N GLY A 301 -8.57 -2.35 13.14
CA GLY A 301 -7.82 -3.47 12.55
C GLY A 301 -6.31 -3.28 12.69
N LEU A 302 -5.81 -2.06 12.43
CA LEU A 302 -4.41 -1.70 12.65
C LEU A 302 -4.01 -1.88 14.13
N GLY A 303 -4.87 -1.48 15.07
CA GLY A 303 -4.65 -1.70 16.50
C GLY A 303 -4.55 -3.18 16.88
N ARG A 304 -5.26 -4.09 16.20
CA ARG A 304 -5.18 -5.55 16.43
C ARG A 304 -3.80 -6.11 16.09
N VAL A 305 -3.13 -5.59 15.05
CA VAL A 305 -1.75 -5.99 14.74
C VAL A 305 -0.70 -5.30 15.61
N GLY A 306 -1.12 -4.40 16.51
CA GLY A 306 -0.26 -3.72 17.49
C GLY A 306 0.20 -2.33 17.07
N LEU A 307 -0.47 -1.70 16.09
CA LEU A 307 -0.19 -0.30 15.78
C LEU A 307 -0.65 0.59 16.93
N THR A 308 0.28 1.42 17.44
CA THR A 308 0.00 2.40 18.50
C THR A 308 -0.19 3.81 17.92
N SER A 309 0.18 4.03 16.64
CA SER A 309 0.12 5.36 16.01
C SER A 309 0.92 6.40 16.79
N HIS A 310 2.23 6.18 16.88
CA HIS A 310 3.14 7.06 17.62
C HIS A 310 3.19 8.46 17.00
N VAL A 311 3.55 9.48 17.79
CA VAL A 311 3.50 10.90 17.40
C VAL A 311 4.25 11.23 16.10
N SER A 312 5.29 10.44 15.76
CA SER A 312 6.07 10.58 14.53
C SER A 312 5.53 9.75 13.35
N SER A 313 4.41 9.06 13.52
CA SER A 313 3.77 8.26 12.48
C SER A 313 2.86 9.10 11.59
N GLY A 314 2.86 8.87 10.27
CA GLY A 314 1.86 9.37 9.34
C GLY A 314 0.89 8.23 8.98
N ASP A 315 -0.25 8.20 9.66
CA ASP A 315 -1.24 7.13 9.51
C ASP A 315 -2.48 7.71 8.83
N LEU A 316 -2.51 7.61 7.49
CA LEU A 316 -3.48 8.27 6.62
C LEU A 316 -4.33 7.24 5.90
N LEU A 317 -5.62 7.49 5.85
CA LEU A 317 -6.60 6.55 5.32
C LEU A 317 -7.49 7.22 4.26
N ILE A 318 -7.81 6.50 3.20
CA ILE A 318 -8.78 6.90 2.19
C ILE A 318 -9.70 5.72 1.87
N ALA A 319 -11.01 5.99 1.77
CA ALA A 319 -12.01 4.99 1.40
C ALA A 319 -12.83 5.49 0.20
N PHE A 320 -13.23 4.57 -0.69
CA PHE A 320 -14.12 4.88 -1.81
C PHE A 320 -15.10 3.73 -2.11
N SER A 321 -16.23 4.09 -2.75
CA SER A 321 -17.25 3.13 -3.20
C SER A 321 -17.27 3.07 -4.73
N THR A 322 -17.05 1.88 -5.31
CA THR A 322 -17.03 1.71 -6.78
C THR A 322 -18.42 1.76 -7.42
N THR A 323 -19.49 1.68 -6.65
CA THR A 323 -20.86 1.65 -7.14
C THR A 323 -21.62 2.97 -6.95
N ARG A 324 -21.14 3.84 -6.04
CA ARG A 324 -21.71 5.19 -5.88
C ARG A 324 -20.95 6.18 -6.74
N LEU A 325 -21.49 6.42 -7.94
CA LEU A 325 -20.85 7.21 -8.98
C LEU A 325 -21.40 8.63 -9.05
N TYR A 326 -20.55 9.59 -9.37
CA TYR A 326 -20.86 10.99 -9.67
C TYR A 326 -20.32 11.33 -11.07
N PRO A 327 -21.08 11.02 -12.14
CA PRO A 327 -20.69 11.35 -13.51
C PRO A 327 -20.38 12.85 -13.64
N ARG A 328 -19.32 13.20 -14.38
CA ARG A 328 -18.96 14.61 -14.61
C ARG A 328 -19.94 15.28 -15.56
N GLU A 329 -20.44 14.52 -16.55
CA GLU A 329 -21.42 14.98 -17.52
C GLU A 329 -22.68 14.12 -17.50
N GLY A 330 -23.80 14.73 -17.94
CA GLY A 330 -25.09 14.06 -18.01
C GLY A 330 -25.95 14.28 -16.76
N PRO A 331 -27.23 13.83 -16.80
CA PRO A 331 -28.05 13.86 -15.62
C PRO A 331 -27.41 13.01 -14.52
N PRO A 332 -27.47 13.46 -13.25
CA PRO A 332 -27.00 12.62 -12.17
C PRO A 332 -27.70 11.27 -12.28
N ASN A 333 -26.91 10.19 -12.28
CA ASN A 333 -27.48 8.85 -12.13
C ASN A 333 -28.37 8.92 -10.90
N THR A 334 -29.55 8.29 -10.97
CA THR A 334 -30.39 8.16 -9.76
C THR A 334 -29.48 7.64 -8.66
N PRO A 335 -29.25 8.43 -7.59
CA PRO A 335 -28.33 7.96 -6.55
C PRO A 335 -28.84 6.59 -6.09
N PRO A 336 -27.95 5.59 -5.91
CA PRO A 336 -28.36 4.36 -5.28
C PRO A 336 -29.07 4.70 -3.97
N ALA A 337 -30.02 3.86 -3.56
CA ALA A 337 -30.69 4.04 -2.28
C ALA A 337 -29.64 4.25 -1.18
N VAL A 338 -29.94 5.12 -0.22
CA VAL A 338 -29.07 5.33 0.94
C VAL A 338 -28.87 3.97 1.61
N TYR A 339 -27.61 3.60 1.79
CA TYR A 339 -27.26 2.34 2.46
C TYR A 339 -27.74 2.39 3.91
N ASP A 340 -28.47 1.34 4.34
CA ASP A 340 -29.06 1.30 5.66
C ASP A 340 -28.00 1.32 6.76
N GLU A 341 -28.16 2.21 7.72
CA GLU A 341 -27.24 2.36 8.85
C GLU A 341 -27.12 1.07 9.66
N ASP A 342 -28.20 0.30 9.78
CA ASP A 342 -28.20 -0.99 10.50
C ASP A 342 -27.37 -2.07 9.81
N GLN A 343 -27.07 -1.90 8.50
CA GLN A 343 -26.23 -2.83 7.74
C GLN A 343 -24.74 -2.48 7.80
N LEU A 344 -24.39 -1.31 8.31
CA LEU A 344 -22.98 -0.85 8.38
C LEU A 344 -22.13 -1.71 9.30
N ASP A 345 -22.69 -2.35 10.34
CA ASP A 345 -21.92 -3.15 11.30
C ASP A 345 -21.19 -4.33 10.63
N ALA A 346 -21.80 -4.93 9.60
CA ALA A 346 -21.14 -5.99 8.82
C ALA A 346 -19.95 -5.45 8.01
N LEU A 347 -20.10 -4.26 7.40
CA LEU A 347 -19.01 -3.56 6.70
C LEU A 347 -17.91 -3.09 7.66
N PHE A 348 -18.26 -2.64 8.87
CA PHE A 348 -17.31 -2.27 9.90
C PHE A 348 -16.44 -3.46 10.33
N SER A 349 -17.07 -4.61 10.54
CA SER A 349 -16.37 -5.86 10.88
C SER A 349 -15.47 -6.30 9.74
N ALA A 350 -15.98 -6.29 8.50
CA ALA A 350 -15.22 -6.62 7.30
C ALA A 350 -14.00 -5.70 7.12
N THR A 351 -14.17 -4.40 7.34
CA THR A 351 -13.09 -3.42 7.22
C THR A 351 -11.99 -3.64 8.26
N ALA A 352 -12.36 -3.87 9.53
CA ALA A 352 -11.39 -4.11 10.59
C ALA A 352 -10.59 -5.41 10.34
N GLU A 353 -11.26 -6.50 9.92
CA GLU A 353 -10.58 -7.76 9.59
C GLU A 353 -9.71 -7.64 8.34
N ALA A 354 -10.18 -6.96 7.29
CA ALA A 354 -9.39 -6.75 6.06
C ALA A 354 -8.15 -5.90 6.32
N ALA A 355 -8.24 -4.85 7.15
CA ALA A 355 -7.11 -4.00 7.51
C ALA A 355 -6.05 -4.77 8.32
N GLU A 356 -6.47 -5.56 9.32
CA GLU A 356 -5.58 -6.47 10.06
C GLU A 356 -4.88 -7.45 9.11
N ALA A 357 -5.65 -8.13 8.26
CA ALA A 357 -5.13 -9.11 7.32
C ALA A 357 -4.17 -8.50 6.29
N ALA A 358 -4.45 -7.29 5.78
CA ALA A 358 -3.59 -6.60 4.83
C ALA A 358 -2.21 -6.27 5.41
N VAL A 359 -2.11 -5.85 6.68
CA VAL A 359 -0.81 -5.63 7.34
C VAL A 359 -0.05 -6.93 7.52
N VAL A 360 -0.72 -8.00 7.92
CA VAL A 360 -0.10 -9.33 8.06
C VAL A 360 0.39 -9.83 6.70
N ASP A 361 -0.40 -9.63 5.64
CA ASP A 361 -0.01 -9.97 4.26
C ASP A 361 1.22 -9.17 3.79
N ALA A 362 1.29 -7.86 4.10
CA ALA A 362 2.47 -7.03 3.80
C ALA A 362 3.76 -7.61 4.40
N LEU A 363 3.69 -8.06 5.65
CA LEU A 363 4.83 -8.64 6.37
C LEU A 363 5.23 -10.02 5.82
N LEU A 364 4.27 -10.90 5.54
CA LEU A 364 4.52 -12.27 5.07
C LEU A 364 4.97 -12.30 3.61
N SER A 365 4.44 -11.39 2.78
CA SER A 365 4.82 -11.24 1.37
C SER A 365 6.18 -10.56 1.18
N ALA A 366 6.68 -9.86 2.19
CA ALA A 366 7.96 -9.16 2.10
C ALA A 366 9.15 -10.10 2.31
N ARG A 367 10.21 -9.85 1.52
CA ARG A 367 11.46 -10.61 1.59
C ARG A 367 12.56 -9.77 2.21
N THR A 368 13.53 -10.44 2.80
CA THR A 368 14.77 -9.81 3.26
C THR A 368 15.36 -8.93 2.15
N LEU A 369 15.63 -7.67 2.48
CA LEU A 369 16.21 -6.71 1.55
C LEU A 369 17.27 -5.86 2.23
N SER A 370 18.39 -5.71 1.52
CA SER A 370 19.49 -4.84 1.91
C SER A 370 19.56 -3.64 0.95
N GLY A 371 19.98 -2.48 1.46
CA GLY A 371 20.04 -1.27 0.66
C GLY A 371 21.12 -0.28 1.11
N ALA A 372 20.75 0.98 1.14
CA ALA A 372 21.61 2.08 1.51
C ALA A 372 22.23 1.88 2.90
N ARG A 373 23.49 2.33 3.06
CA ARG A 373 24.29 2.17 4.30
C ARG A 373 24.54 0.72 4.70
N GLY A 374 24.26 -0.26 3.81
CA GLY A 374 24.34 -1.69 4.13
C GLY A 374 23.28 -2.18 5.12
N ILE A 375 22.26 -1.38 5.39
CA ILE A 375 21.16 -1.75 6.28
C ILE A 375 20.34 -2.87 5.65
N THR A 376 19.97 -3.85 6.47
CA THR A 376 19.17 -5.00 6.05
C THR A 376 17.97 -5.17 6.95
N TYR A 377 16.79 -5.29 6.35
CA TYR A 377 15.57 -5.71 7.04
C TYR A 377 15.21 -7.12 6.62
N TYR A 378 15.00 -8.00 7.60
CA TYR A 378 14.58 -9.38 7.36
C TYR A 378 13.09 -9.48 7.07
N GLY A 379 12.70 -10.34 6.15
CA GLY A 379 11.31 -10.77 6.00
C GLY A 379 10.82 -11.49 7.24
N LEU A 380 9.53 -11.37 7.55
CA LEU A 380 8.90 -12.10 8.66
C LEU A 380 8.90 -13.60 8.34
N PRO A 381 9.44 -14.48 9.21
CA PRO A 381 9.53 -15.91 8.93
C PRO A 381 8.16 -16.59 9.11
N ALA A 382 7.45 -16.84 8.00
CA ALA A 382 6.10 -17.40 8.00
C ALA A 382 5.97 -18.73 8.79
N GLU A 383 7.00 -19.60 8.73
CA GLU A 383 6.99 -20.87 9.45
C GLU A 383 7.04 -20.69 10.97
N ARG A 384 7.82 -19.71 11.46
CA ARG A 384 7.88 -19.39 12.90
C ARG A 384 6.55 -18.80 13.36
N VAL A 385 5.95 -17.92 12.56
CA VAL A 385 4.62 -17.38 12.85
C VAL A 385 3.59 -18.53 12.96
N ARG A 386 3.56 -19.43 11.98
CA ARG A 386 2.67 -20.58 11.96
C ARG A 386 2.86 -21.49 13.16
N GLN A 387 4.12 -21.75 13.54
CA GLN A 387 4.47 -22.52 14.75
C GLN A 387 3.80 -21.89 15.99
N TYR A 388 4.02 -20.60 16.24
CA TYR A 388 3.46 -19.90 17.42
C TYR A 388 1.93 -19.84 17.40
N LEU A 389 1.32 -19.66 16.24
CA LEU A 389 -0.12 -19.69 16.11
C LEU A 389 -0.71 -21.09 16.42
N ASN A 390 0.02 -22.16 16.10
CA ASN A 390 -0.39 -23.52 16.43
C ASN A 390 -0.19 -23.89 17.90
N GLU A 391 0.79 -23.31 18.56
CA GLU A 391 1.12 -23.55 19.99
C GLU A 391 0.25 -22.74 20.94
N ARG A 392 -0.61 -21.80 20.46
CA ARG A 392 -1.48 -21.02 21.32
C ARG A 392 -2.47 -21.90 22.11
N PRO A 393 -2.74 -21.56 23.39
CA PRO A 393 -3.56 -22.41 24.27
C PRO A 393 -5.04 -22.44 23.90
N TRP A 394 -5.51 -21.47 23.09
CA TRP A 394 -6.88 -21.46 22.57
C TRP A 394 -6.83 -21.59 21.05
N ARG A 395 -7.46 -22.60 20.53
CA ARG A 395 -7.77 -22.70 19.09
C ARG A 395 -9.24 -22.34 18.92
N PRO A 396 -9.61 -21.41 18.04
CA PRO A 396 -10.99 -21.28 17.65
C PRO A 396 -11.44 -22.65 17.09
N GLN A 397 -12.51 -23.22 17.64
CA GLN A 397 -13.14 -24.35 16.99
C GLN A 397 -13.75 -23.79 15.72
N ARG A 398 -13.20 -24.19 14.59
CA ARG A 398 -13.78 -23.90 13.28
C ARG A 398 -14.95 -24.84 13.12
N GLY A 399 -16.18 -24.29 13.09
CA GLY A 399 -17.37 -25.01 12.69
C GLY A 399 -17.33 -25.41 11.22
#